data_7f021f178041724233d36034cb73d74d
#
_entry.id   7f021f178041724233d36034cb73d74d
#
_cell.length_a   1.000
_cell.length_b   1.000
_cell.length_c   1.000
_cell.angle_alpha   90.00
_cell.angle_beta   90.00
_cell.angle_gamma   90.00
#
_symmetry.space_group_name_H-M   'P 1'
#
loop_
_entity.id
_entity.type
_entity.pdbx_description
1 polymer ?
#
loop_
_entity_poly.entity_id
_entity_poly.type
_entity_poly.pdbx_seq_one_letter_code
_entity_poly.pdbx_strand_id
1 'polypeptide(L)'
;MPATRDGKAWRSQFYYEDWQGIRHKKNKRGFKTKAEAEEWERNFRQQQRKDLDINFENFVEIYFADMENRLRESTIKNKRYVFDLKVTPYFKKKKMCEIKTADIRAWQNELIKQGYAPTYLKSINNQLAALFNYVVRYYDLKDNHCRKAGSIGKSKTDDME
;
A
#
# COMPACT_ATOMS: atom_id res chain seq x y z
N MET A 1 5.60 19.74 17.02
CA MET A 1 6.13 20.01 18.36
C MET A 1 7.48 20.67 18.25
N PRO A 2 7.80 21.61 19.12
CA PRO A 2 9.11 22.23 19.08
C PRO A 2 10.21 21.22 19.44
N ALA A 3 11.37 21.38 18.84
CA ALA A 3 12.53 20.58 19.17
C ALA A 3 12.97 20.85 20.61
N THR A 4 13.48 19.83 21.29
CA THR A 4 13.95 19.94 22.68
C THR A 4 15.46 19.81 22.76
N ARG A 5 16.06 20.47 23.74
CA ARG A 5 17.49 20.42 23.96
C ARG A 5 17.88 19.10 24.62
N ASP A 6 18.95 18.48 24.13
CA ASP A 6 19.51 17.23 24.64
C ASP A 6 21.00 17.42 24.89
N GLY A 7 21.35 17.95 26.09
CA GLY A 7 22.71 18.35 26.44
C GLY A 7 23.20 19.51 25.57
N LYS A 8 24.28 19.28 24.79
CA LYS A 8 24.85 20.28 23.87
C LYS A 8 24.21 20.22 22.48
N ALA A 9 23.35 19.23 22.22
CA ALA A 9 22.70 19.03 20.95
C ALA A 9 21.18 19.25 21.06
N TRP A 10 20.49 19.16 19.95
CA TRP A 10 19.04 19.23 19.88
C TRP A 10 18.47 17.89 19.40
N ARG A 11 17.27 17.57 19.84
CA ARG A 11 16.56 16.38 19.38
C ARG A 11 15.18 16.74 18.84
N SER A 12 14.74 15.99 17.83
CA SER A 12 13.38 16.04 17.34
C SER A 12 12.63 14.85 17.89
N GLN A 13 11.55 15.12 18.63
CA GLN A 13 10.68 14.10 19.19
C GLN A 13 9.24 14.54 18.97
N PHE A 14 8.48 13.70 18.25
CA PHE A 14 7.11 14.05 17.91
C PHE A 14 6.29 12.79 17.70
N TYR A 15 4.98 12.95 17.78
CA TYR A 15 4.02 11.92 17.39
C TYR A 15 3.48 12.25 16.01
N TYR A 16 3.23 11.21 15.21
CA TYR A 16 2.60 11.36 13.92
C TYR A 16 1.60 10.23 13.74
N GLU A 17 0.58 10.50 12.95
CA GLU A 17 -0.35 9.46 12.52
C GLU A 17 0.04 9.04 11.11
N ASP A 18 0.11 7.72 10.89
CA ASP A 18 0.27 7.22 9.54
C ASP A 18 -1.06 7.38 8.78
N TRP A 19 -1.03 7.07 7.51
CA TRP A 19 -2.22 7.22 6.68
C TRP A 19 -3.36 6.26 7.08
N GLN A 20 -3.10 5.28 7.94
CA GLN A 20 -4.10 4.40 8.54
C GLN A 20 -4.72 4.98 9.82
N GLY A 21 -4.22 6.12 10.30
CA GLY A 21 -4.66 6.73 11.55
C GLY A 21 -3.99 6.16 12.80
N ILE A 22 -2.95 5.36 12.64
CA ILE A 22 -2.20 4.77 13.76
C ILE A 22 -1.13 5.75 14.22
N ARG A 23 -1.11 6.04 15.52
CA ARG A 23 -0.18 6.97 16.12
C ARG A 23 1.18 6.31 16.38
N HIS A 24 2.23 6.96 15.93
CA HIS A 24 3.63 6.54 16.12
C HIS A 24 4.44 7.65 16.79
N LYS A 25 5.50 7.26 17.48
CA LYS A 25 6.46 8.19 18.06
C LYS A 25 7.77 8.12 17.30
N LYS A 26 8.30 9.26 16.90
CA LYS A 26 9.61 9.37 16.25
C LYS A 26 10.53 10.21 17.09
N ASN A 27 11.77 9.75 17.24
CA ASN A 27 12.80 10.46 18.01
C ASN A 27 14.13 10.36 17.25
N LYS A 28 14.75 11.50 17.01
CA LYS A 28 16.09 11.58 16.44
C LYS A 28 16.91 12.63 17.18
N ARG A 29 18.14 12.26 17.55
CA ARG A 29 19.07 13.06 18.32
C ARG A 29 20.25 13.52 17.47
N GLY A 30 21.05 14.44 18.03
CA GLY A 30 22.33 14.82 17.44
C GLY A 30 22.26 15.98 16.46
N PHE A 31 21.21 16.77 16.48
CA PHE A 31 21.14 17.99 15.67
C PHE A 31 21.95 19.10 16.32
N LYS A 32 22.67 19.85 15.51
CA LYS A 32 23.49 20.95 15.99
C LYS A 32 22.67 22.17 16.42
N THR A 33 21.55 22.41 15.77
CA THR A 33 20.67 23.53 16.03
C THR A 33 19.22 23.11 16.14
N LYS A 34 18.41 23.93 16.79
CA LYS A 34 16.96 23.76 16.89
C LYS A 34 16.31 23.76 15.48
N ALA A 35 16.79 24.66 14.62
CA ALA A 35 16.27 24.78 13.25
C ALA A 35 16.44 23.50 12.42
N GLU A 36 17.60 22.83 12.55
CA GLU A 36 17.86 21.56 11.88
C GLU A 36 16.91 20.46 12.35
N ALA A 37 16.66 20.38 13.65
CA ALA A 37 15.74 19.40 14.22
C ALA A 37 14.30 19.62 13.73
N GLU A 38 13.84 20.85 13.70
CA GLU A 38 12.50 21.21 13.22
C GLU A 38 12.35 21.00 11.72
N GLU A 39 13.39 21.29 10.95
CA GLU A 39 13.41 21.04 9.50
C GLU A 39 13.32 19.55 9.19
N TRP A 40 14.05 18.72 9.94
CA TRP A 40 13.97 17.27 9.80
C TRP A 40 12.56 16.74 10.06
N GLU A 41 11.87 17.26 11.08
CA GLU A 41 10.47 16.89 11.37
C GLU A 41 9.55 17.25 10.20
N ARG A 42 9.68 18.46 9.65
CA ARG A 42 8.87 18.90 8.51
C ARG A 42 9.09 18.02 7.30
N ASN A 43 10.34 17.70 6.98
CA ASN A 43 10.69 16.83 5.85
C ASN A 43 10.15 15.42 6.03
N PHE A 44 10.23 14.89 7.24
CA PHE A 44 9.69 13.57 7.57
C PHE A 44 8.17 13.53 7.36
N ARG A 45 7.44 14.53 7.87
CA ARG A 45 5.99 14.61 7.69
C ARG A 45 5.58 14.75 6.23
N GLN A 46 6.33 15.52 5.45
CA GLN A 46 6.11 15.67 4.01
C GLN A 46 6.34 14.36 3.26
N GLN A 47 7.41 13.66 3.57
CA GLN A 47 7.73 12.38 2.94
C GLN A 47 6.68 11.32 3.23
N GLN A 48 6.19 11.24 4.45
CA GLN A 48 5.13 10.31 4.82
C GLN A 48 3.83 10.56 4.08
N ARG A 49 3.50 11.81 3.84
CA ARG A 49 2.31 12.16 3.05
C ARG A 49 2.46 11.80 1.58
N LYS A 50 3.68 11.83 1.05
CA LYS A 50 3.93 11.60 -0.38
C LYS A 50 3.93 10.13 -0.76
N ASP A 51 4.35 9.22 0.12
CA ASP A 51 4.63 7.83 -0.25
C ASP A 51 3.37 7.06 -0.67
N LEU A 52 2.23 7.30 -0.04
CA LEU A 52 0.96 6.67 -0.39
C LEU A 52 -0.14 7.67 -0.75
N ASP A 53 0.17 8.97 -0.81
CA ASP A 53 -0.72 10.01 -1.31
C ASP A 53 -0.63 10.09 -2.84
N ILE A 54 -0.88 8.96 -3.49
CA ILE A 54 -0.77 8.77 -4.92
C ILE A 54 -1.99 7.99 -5.40
N ASN A 55 -2.52 8.34 -6.57
CA ASN A 55 -3.64 7.62 -7.17
C ASN A 55 -3.25 6.16 -7.42
N PHE A 56 -4.22 5.26 -7.26
CA PHE A 56 -4.01 3.83 -7.48
C PHE A 56 -3.43 3.55 -8.88
N GLU A 57 -3.95 4.21 -9.89
CA GLU A 57 -3.47 4.07 -11.28
C GLU A 57 -1.97 4.37 -11.40
N ASN A 58 -1.51 5.44 -10.79
CA ASN A 58 -0.09 5.82 -10.81
C ASN A 58 0.77 4.87 -9.98
N PHE A 59 0.25 4.40 -8.85
CA PHE A 59 0.96 3.42 -8.02
C PHE A 59 1.14 2.09 -8.75
N VAL A 60 0.14 1.65 -9.49
CA VAL A 60 0.22 0.43 -10.32
C VAL A 60 1.38 0.53 -11.31
N GLU A 61 1.58 1.69 -11.93
CA GLU A 61 2.71 1.90 -12.83
C GLU A 61 4.07 1.78 -12.12
N ILE A 62 4.17 2.31 -10.91
CA ILE A 62 5.37 2.16 -10.07
C ILE A 62 5.62 0.68 -9.74
N TYR A 63 4.58 -0.03 -9.35
CA TYR A 63 4.63 -1.47 -9.03
C TYR A 63 5.11 -2.27 -10.23
N PHE A 64 4.54 -2.05 -11.41
CA PHE A 64 4.93 -2.78 -12.62
C PHE A 64 6.34 -2.43 -13.10
N ALA A 65 6.76 -1.16 -12.96
CA ALA A 65 8.12 -0.75 -13.30
C ALA A 65 9.17 -1.52 -12.47
N ASP A 66 8.88 -1.76 -11.18
CA ASP A 66 9.74 -2.58 -10.33
C ASP A 66 9.66 -4.07 -10.72
N MET A 67 8.46 -4.58 -10.95
CA MET A 67 8.25 -6.00 -11.27
C MET A 67 8.85 -6.41 -12.61
N GLU A 68 8.93 -5.51 -13.59
CA GLU A 68 9.55 -5.76 -14.90
C GLU A 68 11.00 -6.23 -14.78
N ASN A 69 11.70 -5.78 -13.75
CA ASN A 69 13.07 -6.17 -13.48
C ASN A 69 13.20 -7.55 -12.82
N ARG A 70 12.10 -8.13 -12.35
CA ARG A 70 12.12 -9.34 -11.50
C ARG A 70 11.33 -10.49 -12.06
N LEU A 71 10.33 -10.24 -12.90
CA LEU A 71 9.43 -11.25 -13.43
C LEU A 71 9.61 -11.41 -14.94
N ARG A 72 9.20 -12.57 -15.44
CA ARG A 72 9.20 -12.85 -16.87
C ARG A 72 8.19 -11.96 -17.59
N GLU A 73 8.50 -11.64 -18.84
CA GLU A 73 7.64 -10.81 -19.68
C GLU A 73 6.20 -11.37 -19.78
N SER A 74 6.05 -12.67 -19.96
CA SER A 74 4.73 -13.31 -20.02
C SER A 74 3.93 -13.16 -18.74
N THR A 75 4.61 -13.26 -17.57
CA THR A 75 3.99 -13.05 -16.26
C THR A 75 3.52 -11.61 -16.10
N ILE A 76 4.35 -10.65 -16.50
CA ILE A 76 4.00 -9.22 -16.46
C ILE A 76 2.80 -8.93 -17.33
N LYS A 77 2.75 -9.45 -18.54
CA LYS A 77 1.62 -9.27 -19.47
C LYS A 77 0.32 -9.77 -18.85
N ASN A 78 0.35 -10.97 -18.24
CA ASN A 78 -0.84 -11.56 -17.62
C ASN A 78 -1.31 -10.74 -16.40
N LYS A 79 -0.37 -10.32 -15.55
CA LYS A 79 -0.68 -9.45 -14.42
C LYS A 79 -1.28 -8.13 -14.87
N ARG A 80 -0.69 -7.51 -15.87
CA ARG A 80 -1.15 -6.22 -16.39
C ARG A 80 -2.54 -6.33 -16.99
N TYR A 81 -2.81 -7.40 -17.70
CA TYR A 81 -4.12 -7.68 -18.26
C TYR A 81 -5.20 -7.72 -17.17
N VAL A 82 -4.94 -8.45 -16.09
CA VAL A 82 -5.87 -8.54 -14.96
C VAL A 82 -6.08 -7.17 -14.30
N PHE A 83 -4.99 -6.43 -14.04
CA PHE A 83 -5.08 -5.10 -13.45
C PHE A 83 -5.86 -4.13 -14.33
N ASP A 84 -5.55 -4.07 -15.61
CA ASP A 84 -6.18 -3.12 -16.55
C ASP A 84 -7.68 -3.38 -16.72
N LEU A 85 -8.11 -4.62 -16.64
CA LEU A 85 -9.51 -4.98 -16.86
C LEU A 85 -10.35 -5.10 -15.59
N LYS A 86 -9.75 -5.57 -14.49
CA LYS A 86 -10.53 -5.98 -13.31
C LYS A 86 -10.21 -5.22 -12.03
N VAL A 87 -9.08 -4.57 -11.93
CA VAL A 87 -8.61 -3.94 -10.71
C VAL A 87 -8.53 -2.42 -10.84
N THR A 88 -7.73 -1.95 -11.77
CA THR A 88 -7.48 -0.50 -11.96
C THR A 88 -8.75 0.29 -12.24
N PRO A 89 -9.68 -0.14 -13.10
CA PRO A 89 -10.90 0.63 -13.35
C PRO A 89 -11.74 0.90 -12.10
N TYR A 90 -11.72 -0.02 -11.14
CA TYR A 90 -12.48 0.13 -9.90
C TYR A 90 -11.83 1.12 -8.95
N PHE A 91 -10.50 1.04 -8.78
CA PHE A 91 -9.76 1.84 -7.81
C PHE A 91 -9.10 3.09 -8.40
N LYS A 92 -9.18 3.30 -9.69
CA LYS A 92 -8.45 4.28 -10.47
C LYS A 92 -8.40 5.68 -9.84
N LYS A 93 -9.54 6.17 -9.37
CA LYS A 93 -9.68 7.53 -8.83
C LYS A 93 -9.33 7.64 -7.34
N LYS A 94 -9.14 6.52 -6.66
CA LYS A 94 -8.81 6.50 -5.24
C LYS A 94 -7.30 6.59 -5.05
N LYS A 95 -6.89 7.26 -3.98
CA LYS A 95 -5.48 7.26 -3.58
C LYS A 95 -5.18 5.97 -2.80
N MET A 96 -3.94 5.50 -2.87
CA MET A 96 -3.53 4.29 -2.14
C MET A 96 -3.85 4.40 -0.64
N CYS A 97 -3.64 5.58 -0.04
CA CYS A 97 -3.95 5.81 1.37
C CYS A 97 -5.46 5.81 1.68
N GLU A 98 -6.31 5.96 0.69
CA GLU A 98 -7.77 5.99 0.86
C GLU A 98 -8.42 4.61 0.72
N ILE A 99 -7.71 3.64 0.13
CA ILE A 99 -8.23 2.29 -0.07
C ILE A 99 -8.19 1.53 1.26
N LYS A 100 -9.36 1.20 1.77
CA LYS A 100 -9.55 0.47 3.03
C LYS A 100 -10.02 -0.96 2.76
N THR A 101 -9.99 -1.80 3.79
CA THR A 101 -10.48 -3.17 3.72
C THR A 101 -11.92 -3.25 3.21
N ALA A 102 -12.78 -2.32 3.64
CA ALA A 102 -14.17 -2.26 3.20
C ALA A 102 -14.30 -1.99 1.69
N ASP A 103 -13.44 -1.15 1.13
CA ASP A 103 -13.43 -0.87 -0.31
C ASP A 103 -13.05 -2.12 -1.13
N ILE A 104 -12.08 -2.87 -0.64
CA ILE A 104 -11.66 -4.13 -1.27
C ILE A 104 -12.79 -5.16 -1.17
N ARG A 105 -13.47 -5.24 -0.04
CA ARG A 105 -14.60 -6.15 0.14
C ARG A 105 -15.74 -5.83 -0.85
N ALA A 106 -16.04 -4.55 -1.05
CA ALA A 106 -17.03 -4.11 -2.02
C ALA A 106 -16.62 -4.50 -3.45
N TRP A 107 -15.35 -4.35 -3.81
CA TRP A 107 -14.81 -4.77 -5.09
C TRP A 107 -14.94 -6.29 -5.29
N GLN A 108 -14.61 -7.08 -4.27
CA GLN A 108 -14.77 -8.54 -4.31
C GLN A 108 -16.23 -8.93 -4.55
N ASN A 109 -17.16 -8.29 -3.86
CA ASN A 109 -18.58 -8.56 -4.00
C ASN A 109 -19.07 -8.25 -5.42
N GLU A 110 -18.57 -7.17 -6.01
CA GLU A 110 -18.89 -6.80 -7.38
C GLU A 110 -18.41 -7.85 -8.39
N LEU A 111 -17.19 -8.37 -8.21
CA LEU A 111 -16.65 -9.45 -9.03
C LEU A 111 -17.47 -10.74 -8.91
N ILE A 112 -17.89 -11.09 -7.70
CA ILE A 112 -18.72 -12.27 -7.45
C ILE A 112 -20.07 -12.15 -8.18
N LYS A 113 -20.68 -10.97 -8.14
CA LYS A 113 -21.95 -10.70 -8.82
C LYS A 113 -21.88 -10.86 -10.34
N GLN A 114 -20.71 -10.63 -10.93
CA GLN A 114 -20.51 -10.78 -12.37
C GLN A 114 -20.47 -12.24 -12.85
N GLY A 115 -20.44 -13.19 -11.91
CA GLY A 115 -20.58 -14.62 -12.24
C GLY A 115 -19.32 -15.28 -12.79
N TYR A 116 -18.13 -14.76 -12.51
CA TYR A 116 -16.87 -15.37 -12.94
C TYR A 116 -16.65 -16.73 -12.29
N ALA A 117 -15.89 -17.60 -12.96
CA ALA A 117 -15.51 -18.90 -12.42
C ALA A 117 -14.71 -18.75 -11.11
N PRO A 118 -14.89 -19.66 -10.13
CA PRO A 118 -14.21 -19.58 -8.84
C PRO A 118 -12.69 -19.51 -8.94
N THR A 119 -12.07 -20.24 -9.87
CA THR A 119 -10.62 -20.21 -10.10
C THR A 119 -10.16 -18.85 -10.63
N TYR A 120 -10.96 -18.21 -11.46
CA TYR A 120 -10.67 -16.89 -11.99
C TYR A 120 -10.81 -15.82 -10.93
N LEU A 121 -11.85 -15.89 -10.09
CA LEU A 121 -12.03 -14.98 -8.94
C LEU A 121 -10.82 -15.03 -8.01
N LYS A 122 -10.34 -16.21 -7.69
CA LYS A 122 -9.16 -16.38 -6.83
C LYS A 122 -7.91 -15.78 -7.48
N SER A 123 -7.72 -15.99 -8.77
CA SER A 123 -6.60 -15.42 -9.52
C SER A 123 -6.60 -13.89 -9.48
N ILE A 124 -7.75 -13.27 -9.73
CA ILE A 124 -7.89 -11.81 -9.70
C ILE A 124 -7.58 -11.27 -8.30
N ASN A 125 -8.15 -11.89 -7.28
CA ASN A 125 -7.93 -11.47 -5.89
C ASN A 125 -6.46 -11.60 -5.48
N ASN A 126 -5.79 -12.66 -5.90
CA ASN A 126 -4.37 -12.88 -5.61
C ASN A 126 -3.49 -11.80 -6.24
N GLN A 127 -3.87 -11.24 -7.39
CA GLN A 127 -3.12 -10.16 -8.01
C GLN A 127 -3.16 -8.89 -7.16
N LEU A 128 -4.32 -8.53 -6.63
CA LEU A 128 -4.43 -7.38 -5.73
C LEU A 128 -3.74 -7.65 -4.39
N ALA A 129 -3.84 -8.86 -3.86
CA ALA A 129 -3.15 -9.25 -2.63
C ALA A 129 -1.62 -9.13 -2.78
N ALA A 130 -1.08 -9.48 -3.96
CA ALA A 130 0.34 -9.33 -4.25
C ALA A 130 0.78 -7.85 -4.25
N LEU A 131 -0.05 -6.97 -4.81
CA LEU A 131 0.21 -5.53 -4.77
C LEU A 131 0.26 -5.02 -3.32
N PHE A 132 -0.71 -5.40 -2.50
CA PHE A 132 -0.74 -4.99 -1.09
C PHE A 132 0.38 -5.61 -0.26
N ASN A 133 0.83 -6.83 -0.56
CA ASN A 133 2.04 -7.38 0.05
C ASN A 133 3.27 -6.53 -0.27
N TYR A 134 3.36 -6.05 -1.50
CA TYR A 134 4.42 -5.13 -1.93
C TYR A 134 4.36 -3.82 -1.14
N VAL A 135 3.17 -3.27 -0.95
CA VAL A 135 2.97 -2.04 -0.18
C VAL A 135 3.38 -2.23 1.29
N VAL A 136 2.98 -3.35 1.90
CA VAL A 136 3.38 -3.71 3.28
C VAL A 136 4.90 -3.79 3.41
N ARG A 137 5.54 -4.42 2.43
CA ARG A 137 6.97 -4.69 2.48
C ARG A 137 7.85 -3.45 2.23
N TYR A 138 7.47 -2.62 1.26
CA TYR A 138 8.32 -1.54 0.78
C TYR A 138 7.82 -0.13 1.11
N TYR A 139 6.57 0.02 1.50
CA TYR A 139 5.95 1.30 1.83
C TYR A 139 5.42 1.35 3.26
N ASP A 140 5.85 0.39 4.09
CA ASP A 140 5.55 0.34 5.53
C ASP A 140 4.06 0.35 5.89
N LEU A 141 3.22 -0.17 5.00
CA LEU A 141 1.83 -0.42 5.31
C LEU A 141 1.76 -1.49 6.41
N LYS A 142 0.97 -1.25 7.46
CA LYS A 142 0.90 -2.15 8.61
C LYS A 142 0.31 -3.50 8.24
N ASP A 143 -0.80 -3.51 7.51
CA ASP A 143 -1.56 -4.72 7.19
C ASP A 143 -1.90 -4.76 5.71
N ASN A 144 -1.99 -5.98 5.17
CA ASN A 144 -2.49 -6.18 3.82
C ASN A 144 -4.02 -6.16 3.86
N HIS A 145 -4.61 -5.06 3.39
CA HIS A 145 -6.06 -4.87 3.39
C HIS A 145 -6.81 -5.88 2.52
N CYS A 146 -6.19 -6.37 1.46
CA CYS A 146 -6.78 -7.40 0.60
C CYS A 146 -6.89 -8.73 1.34
N ARG A 147 -5.89 -9.10 2.11
CA ARG A 147 -5.93 -10.31 2.93
C ARG A 147 -6.93 -10.19 4.08
N LYS A 148 -7.04 -9.01 4.68
CA LYS A 148 -8.05 -8.74 5.71
C LYS A 148 -9.46 -8.84 5.18
N ALA A 149 -9.70 -8.47 3.94
CA ALA A 149 -11.02 -8.61 3.31
C ALA A 149 -11.44 -10.07 3.10
N GLY A 150 -10.49 -10.99 3.19
CA GLY A 150 -10.72 -12.41 2.99
C GLY A 150 -10.46 -12.84 1.55
N SER A 151 -10.42 -14.14 1.32
CA SER A 151 -10.26 -14.70 -0.02
C SER A 151 -11.60 -14.86 -0.73
N ILE A 152 -11.56 -14.91 -2.06
CA ILE A 152 -12.72 -15.23 -2.89
C ILE A 152 -12.33 -16.29 -3.91
N GLY A 153 -13.32 -17.09 -4.34
CA GLY A 153 -13.11 -18.15 -5.31
C GLY A 153 -12.43 -19.37 -4.71
N LYS A 154 -12.01 -20.28 -5.58
CA LYS A 154 -11.36 -21.54 -5.23
C LYS A 154 -10.21 -21.84 -6.17
N SER A 155 -9.18 -22.51 -5.68
CA SER A 155 -8.13 -23.06 -6.54
C SER A 155 -8.55 -24.44 -7.05
N LYS A 156 -7.86 -24.94 -8.09
CA LYS A 156 -8.06 -26.31 -8.58
C LYS A 156 -7.80 -27.35 -7.50
N THR A 157 -6.90 -27.04 -6.56
CA THR A 157 -6.57 -27.94 -5.45
C THR A 157 -7.71 -28.05 -4.45
N ASP A 158 -8.50 -27.00 -4.27
CA ASP A 158 -9.65 -27.00 -3.36
C ASP A 158 -10.79 -27.89 -3.89
N ASP A 159 -10.87 -28.09 -5.20
CA ASP A 159 -11.88 -28.92 -5.85
C ASP A 159 -11.51 -30.42 -5.85
N MET A 160 -10.29 -30.76 -5.43
CA MET A 160 -9.78 -32.14 -5.42
C MET A 160 -10.02 -32.88 -4.09
N GLU A 161 -10.66 -32.24 -3.13
CA GLU A 161 -11.01 -32.87 -1.84
C GLU A 161 -12.33 -33.65 -1.89
#